data_1515540c5159812c9946652329a3415b
#
_entry.id   1515540c5159812c9946652329a3415b
#
_cell.length_a   1.000
_cell.length_b   1.000
_cell.length_c   1.000
_cell.angle_alpha   90.00
_cell.angle_beta   90.00
_cell.angle_gamma   90.00
#
_symmetry.space_group_name_H-M   'P 1'
#
loop_
_entity.id
_entity.type
_entity.pdbx_description
1 polymer ?
#
loop_
_entity_poly.entity_id
_entity_poly.type
_entity_poly.pdbx_seq_one_letter_code
_entity_poly.pdbx_strand_id
1 'polypeptide(L)'
;MYIWLAEGRGWRITRVLDTHVHADHLSRSKRLAELVGATLYMPQEAPVSYPFSPLGDGDVLEVGSATLEAVTTPGHTPESTSYLLDRRALSTGDTLFLSAVGRPDLDATPEGSRQRARELYRSLRHLLALGPGTLVLPGHTGEPVAFDGKPICAPLSEVCENVRVLRESEDAFVEETAGRVSPTPSNFERIAELNRAGVSPEGEATELEAGANRCAAG
;
A
#
# COMPACT_ATOMS: atom_id res chain seq x y z
N MET A 1 14.60 4.20 13.08
CA MET A 1 15.00 4.97 11.88
C MET A 1 14.13 6.22 11.71
N TYR A 2 12.81 6.15 11.51
CA TYR A 2 11.93 7.31 11.25
C TYR A 2 12.00 8.41 12.32
N ILE A 3 12.00 8.05 13.60
CA ILE A 3 12.11 9.00 14.72
C ILE A 3 13.43 9.79 14.60
N TRP A 4 14.54 9.09 14.44
CA TRP A 4 15.86 9.72 14.29
C TRP A 4 15.93 10.65 13.06
N LEU A 5 15.33 10.27 11.93
CA LEU A 5 15.27 11.10 10.72
C LEU A 5 14.44 12.37 10.95
N ALA A 6 13.34 12.27 11.67
CA ALA A 6 12.49 13.41 11.99
C ALA A 6 13.21 14.37 12.95
N GLU A 7 13.77 13.85 14.03
CA GLU A 7 14.54 14.62 15.01
C GLU A 7 15.71 15.36 14.38
N GLY A 8 16.48 14.68 13.52
CA GLY A 8 17.61 15.28 12.80
C GLY A 8 17.21 16.42 11.85
N ARG A 9 15.92 16.55 11.52
CA ARG A 9 15.37 17.65 10.71
C ARG A 9 14.55 18.66 11.53
N GLY A 10 14.47 18.49 12.85
CA GLY A 10 13.61 19.31 13.71
C GLY A 10 12.11 19.06 13.46
N TRP A 11 11.73 17.93 12.88
CA TRP A 11 10.35 17.55 12.60
C TRP A 11 9.77 16.71 13.74
N ARG A 12 8.47 16.81 13.91
CA ARG A 12 7.71 15.96 14.81
C ARG A 12 6.75 15.09 14.01
N ILE A 13 6.78 13.78 14.25
CA ILE A 13 5.79 12.86 13.70
C ILE A 13 4.50 13.05 14.49
N THR A 14 3.46 13.54 13.84
CA THR A 14 2.13 13.77 14.46
C THR A 14 1.07 12.81 13.94
N ARG A 15 1.31 12.18 12.80
CA ARG A 15 0.40 11.24 12.14
C ARG A 15 1.20 10.07 11.61
N VAL A 16 0.63 8.88 11.73
CA VAL A 16 1.13 7.64 11.16
C VAL A 16 -0.01 7.02 10.36
N LEU A 17 0.24 6.59 9.15
CA LEU A 17 -0.79 6.05 8.27
C LEU A 17 -0.35 4.69 7.72
N ASP A 18 -1.29 3.75 7.60
CA ASP A 18 -1.13 2.53 6.80
C ASP A 18 -2.08 2.58 5.60
N THR A 19 -1.68 2.02 4.48
CA THR A 19 -2.49 1.94 3.26
C THR A 19 -3.47 0.75 3.28
N HIS A 20 -3.12 -0.32 3.96
CA HIS A 20 -3.88 -1.56 4.08
C HIS A 20 -3.32 -2.42 5.21
N VAL A 21 -3.94 -3.53 5.52
CA VAL A 21 -3.40 -4.54 6.45
C VAL A 21 -2.41 -5.43 5.71
N HIS A 22 -1.14 -5.26 6.01
CA HIS A 22 -0.04 -5.99 5.36
C HIS A 22 -0.06 -7.48 5.67
N ALA A 23 0.29 -8.28 4.67
CA ALA A 23 0.43 -9.74 4.78
C ALA A 23 1.87 -10.23 4.51
N ASP A 24 2.77 -9.33 4.15
CA ASP A 24 4.17 -9.60 3.78
C ASP A 24 5.18 -9.17 4.85
N HIS A 25 4.81 -8.22 5.70
CA HIS A 25 5.63 -7.75 6.82
C HIS A 25 4.76 -7.31 8.01
N LEU A 26 5.38 -7.25 9.19
CA LEU A 26 4.73 -6.74 10.40
C LEU A 26 4.68 -5.21 10.34
N SER A 27 3.49 -4.63 10.37
CA SER A 27 3.33 -3.18 10.50
C SER A 27 3.86 -2.70 11.84
N ARG A 28 4.66 -1.65 11.80
CA ARG A 28 5.16 -0.98 12.99
C ARG A 28 4.44 0.35 13.24
N SER A 29 3.40 0.63 12.48
CA SER A 29 2.69 1.90 12.52
C SER A 29 2.03 2.17 13.87
N LYS A 30 1.32 1.18 14.42
CA LYS A 30 0.74 1.28 15.77
C LYS A 30 1.81 1.57 16.82
N ARG A 31 2.90 0.79 16.83
CA ARG A 31 4.01 0.97 17.78
C ARG A 31 4.69 2.34 17.61
N LEU A 32 4.89 2.79 16.36
CA LEU A 32 5.45 4.11 16.08
C LEU A 32 4.54 5.21 16.64
N ALA A 33 3.24 5.13 16.36
CA ALA A 33 2.27 6.10 16.84
C ALA A 33 2.27 6.21 18.39
N GLU A 34 2.26 5.05 19.07
CA GLU A 34 2.34 4.98 20.54
C GLU A 34 3.64 5.60 21.08
N LEU A 35 4.79 5.27 20.48
CA LEU A 35 6.10 5.76 20.92
C LEU A 35 6.27 7.28 20.81
N VAL A 36 5.68 7.91 19.81
CA VAL A 36 5.85 9.35 19.56
C VAL A 36 4.62 10.17 19.93
N GLY A 37 3.54 9.53 20.41
CA GLY A 37 2.28 10.19 20.73
C GLY A 37 1.57 10.74 19.49
N ALA A 38 1.70 10.07 18.35
CA ALA A 38 1.05 10.43 17.09
C ALA A 38 -0.33 9.76 16.96
N THR A 39 -1.20 10.32 16.13
CA THR A 39 -2.45 9.67 15.75
C THR A 39 -2.18 8.62 14.68
N LEU A 40 -2.68 7.40 14.90
CA LEU A 40 -2.68 6.34 13.90
C LEU A 40 -3.93 6.45 13.04
N TYR A 41 -3.73 6.53 11.73
CA TYR A 41 -4.80 6.50 10.73
C TYR A 41 -4.71 5.22 9.91
N MET A 42 -5.87 4.65 9.59
CA MET A 42 -5.99 3.50 8.71
C MET A 42 -7.21 3.67 7.79
N PRO A 43 -7.30 2.91 6.70
CA PRO A 43 -8.53 2.81 5.92
C PRO A 43 -9.73 2.53 6.81
N GLN A 44 -10.85 3.18 6.53
CA GLN A 44 -12.07 3.08 7.36
C GLN A 44 -12.52 1.63 7.59
N GLU A 45 -12.40 0.79 6.56
CA GLU A 45 -12.81 -0.62 6.60
C GLU A 45 -11.67 -1.58 7.03
N ALA A 46 -10.56 -1.06 7.60
CA ALA A 46 -9.44 -1.90 8.02
C ALA A 46 -9.87 -2.93 9.07
N PRO A 47 -9.68 -4.24 8.82
CA PRO A 47 -10.14 -5.31 9.70
C PRO A 47 -9.19 -5.53 10.89
N VAL A 48 -8.99 -4.51 11.72
CA VAL A 48 -8.09 -4.54 12.88
C VAL A 48 -8.86 -4.47 14.20
N SER A 49 -8.28 -5.03 15.26
CA SER A 49 -8.91 -5.12 16.60
C SER A 49 -8.43 -4.06 17.59
N TYR A 50 -7.66 -3.08 17.15
CA TYR A 50 -7.14 -1.99 17.97
C TYR A 50 -7.68 -0.63 17.53
N PRO A 51 -7.69 0.38 18.42
CA PRO A 51 -8.16 1.72 18.07
C PRO A 51 -7.29 2.41 17.02
N PHE A 52 -7.93 3.08 16.06
CA PHE A 52 -7.33 3.94 15.05
C PHE A 52 -8.30 5.06 14.67
N SER A 53 -7.81 6.08 13.97
CA SER A 53 -8.65 7.10 13.33
C SER A 53 -8.95 6.66 11.89
N PRO A 54 -10.22 6.43 11.52
CA PRO A 54 -10.58 5.96 10.18
C PRO A 54 -10.39 7.08 9.15
N LEU A 55 -10.01 6.68 7.93
CA LEU A 55 -10.02 7.53 6.73
C LEU A 55 -10.87 6.84 5.65
N GLY A 56 -11.94 7.51 5.26
CA GLY A 56 -12.79 7.14 4.14
C GLY A 56 -12.37 7.85 2.84
N ASP A 57 -13.04 7.50 1.75
CA ASP A 57 -12.78 8.10 0.44
C ASP A 57 -13.04 9.60 0.44
N GLY A 58 -12.07 10.38 -0.05
CA GLY A 58 -12.14 11.84 -0.09
C GLY A 58 -11.83 12.54 1.24
N ASP A 59 -11.56 11.82 2.33
CA ASP A 59 -11.14 12.46 3.58
C ASP A 59 -9.79 13.15 3.41
N VAL A 60 -9.66 14.36 3.99
CA VAL A 60 -8.47 15.19 3.86
C VAL A 60 -7.84 15.44 5.22
N LEU A 61 -6.55 15.20 5.33
CA LEU A 61 -5.72 15.55 6.47
C LEU A 61 -4.82 16.74 6.12
N GLU A 62 -4.77 17.72 7.00
CA GLU A 62 -3.77 18.79 6.91
C GLU A 62 -2.45 18.33 7.55
N VAL A 63 -1.34 18.47 6.82
CA VAL A 63 0.02 18.14 7.27
C VAL A 63 0.90 19.37 7.08
N GLY A 64 0.97 20.22 8.08
CA GLY A 64 1.60 21.53 7.95
C GLY A 64 0.82 22.40 6.96
N SER A 65 1.47 22.83 5.88
CA SER A 65 0.85 23.58 4.77
C SER A 65 0.37 22.67 3.63
N ALA A 66 0.62 21.36 3.73
CA ALA A 66 0.24 20.38 2.72
C ALA A 66 -1.10 19.70 3.07
N THR A 67 -1.78 19.17 2.07
CA THR A 67 -2.98 18.37 2.21
C THR A 67 -2.73 16.93 1.76
N LEU A 68 -3.27 15.98 2.51
CA LEU A 68 -3.25 14.56 2.19
C LEU A 68 -4.68 14.07 2.06
N GLU A 69 -5.09 13.69 0.85
CA GLU A 69 -6.41 13.16 0.53
C GLU A 69 -6.35 11.63 0.50
N ALA A 70 -7.28 10.96 1.19
CA ALA A 70 -7.45 9.53 1.10
C ALA A 70 -8.27 9.17 -0.14
N VAL A 71 -7.77 8.26 -0.95
CA VAL A 71 -8.42 7.73 -2.16
C VAL A 71 -8.57 6.24 -1.98
N THR A 72 -9.79 5.72 -1.79
CA THR A 72 -9.99 4.28 -1.65
C THR A 72 -9.65 3.57 -2.95
N THR A 73 -8.83 2.53 -2.84
CA THR A 73 -8.30 1.77 -3.99
C THR A 73 -8.39 0.27 -3.74
N PRO A 74 -9.62 -0.27 -3.55
CA PRO A 74 -9.82 -1.70 -3.29
C PRO A 74 -9.30 -2.56 -4.44
N GLY A 75 -8.87 -3.79 -4.10
CA GLY A 75 -8.46 -4.80 -5.08
C GLY A 75 -7.30 -5.66 -4.62
N HIS A 76 -6.17 -5.09 -4.20
CA HIS A 76 -5.13 -5.84 -3.50
C HIS A 76 -5.67 -6.38 -2.17
N THR A 77 -6.20 -5.48 -1.34
CA THR A 77 -7.10 -5.82 -0.22
C THR A 77 -8.42 -5.05 -0.38
N PRO A 78 -9.52 -5.48 0.28
CA PRO A 78 -10.79 -4.75 0.22
C PRO A 78 -10.71 -3.32 0.75
N GLU A 79 -9.88 -3.09 1.77
CA GLU A 79 -9.73 -1.81 2.45
C GLU A 79 -8.61 -0.94 1.88
N SER A 80 -7.85 -1.40 0.87
CA SER A 80 -6.71 -0.65 0.31
C SER A 80 -7.06 0.80 0.01
N THR A 81 -6.18 1.70 0.45
CA THR A 81 -6.32 3.15 0.27
C THR A 81 -5.00 3.75 -0.16
N SER A 82 -5.03 4.58 -1.18
CA SER A 82 -3.90 5.41 -1.62
C SER A 82 -4.01 6.80 -0.99
N TYR A 83 -2.89 7.49 -0.83
CA TYR A 83 -2.87 8.83 -0.24
C TYR A 83 -2.26 9.84 -1.20
N LEU A 84 -3.06 10.84 -1.59
CA LEU A 84 -2.68 11.89 -2.54
C LEU A 84 -2.21 13.15 -1.81
N LEU A 85 -0.94 13.47 -1.89
CA LEU A 85 -0.31 14.65 -1.28
C LEU A 85 -0.32 15.82 -2.27
N ASP A 86 -0.96 16.92 -1.87
CA ASP A 86 -1.05 18.19 -2.64
C ASP A 86 -1.43 18.02 -4.10
N ARG A 87 -2.17 16.97 -4.46
CA ARG A 87 -2.50 16.58 -5.84
C ARG A 87 -1.27 16.39 -6.75
N ARG A 88 -0.11 16.05 -6.17
CA ARG A 88 1.18 15.94 -6.87
C ARG A 88 1.85 14.58 -6.68
N ALA A 89 1.73 14.00 -5.51
CA ALA A 89 2.38 12.73 -5.19
C ALA A 89 1.38 11.78 -4.56
N LEU A 90 1.38 10.53 -5.01
CA LEU A 90 0.44 9.49 -4.66
C LEU A 90 1.17 8.31 -4.03
N SER A 91 0.98 8.11 -2.72
CA SER A 91 1.42 6.88 -2.06
C SER A 91 0.39 5.80 -2.35
N THR A 92 0.75 4.82 -3.15
CA THR A 92 -0.18 3.82 -3.69
C THR A 92 -0.25 2.53 -2.89
N GLY A 93 0.61 2.38 -1.85
CA GLY A 93 0.75 1.09 -1.19
C GLY A 93 0.95 -0.02 -2.21
N ASP A 94 0.16 -1.07 -2.09
CA ASP A 94 0.21 -2.25 -2.96
C ASP A 94 -0.87 -2.23 -4.06
N THR A 95 -1.45 -1.07 -4.36
CA THR A 95 -2.38 -0.92 -5.49
C THR A 95 -1.63 -0.79 -6.82
N LEU A 96 -0.61 0.06 -6.88
CA LEU A 96 0.17 0.35 -8.09
C LEU A 96 1.65 0.47 -7.75
N PHE A 97 2.48 -0.29 -8.45
CA PHE A 97 3.95 -0.20 -8.39
C PHE A 97 4.50 0.48 -9.65
N LEU A 98 5.82 0.73 -9.70
CA LEU A 98 6.44 1.37 -10.85
C LEU A 98 6.52 0.44 -12.08
N SER A 99 6.42 -0.88 -11.87
CA SER A 99 6.54 -1.90 -12.94
C SER A 99 5.47 -2.99 -12.90
N ALA A 100 4.52 -2.93 -11.97
CA ALA A 100 3.48 -3.95 -11.78
C ALA A 100 2.26 -3.35 -11.04
N VAL A 101 1.25 -4.17 -10.80
CA VAL A 101 0.09 -3.88 -9.93
C VAL A 101 0.05 -4.85 -8.76
N GLY A 102 -0.70 -4.54 -7.72
CA GLY A 102 -0.92 -5.43 -6.59
C GLY A 102 -1.64 -6.73 -6.99
N ARG A 103 -1.31 -7.82 -6.33
CA ARG A 103 -1.99 -9.12 -6.54
C ARG A 103 -3.35 -9.13 -5.84
N PRO A 104 -4.42 -9.64 -6.48
CA PRO A 104 -5.75 -9.66 -5.89
C PRO A 104 -6.10 -10.96 -5.16
N ASP A 105 -5.22 -11.96 -5.16
CA ASP A 105 -5.55 -13.36 -4.84
C ASP A 105 -5.22 -13.79 -3.40
N LEU A 106 -4.45 -12.99 -2.63
CA LEU A 106 -4.14 -13.34 -1.25
C LEU A 106 -5.41 -13.40 -0.39
N ASP A 107 -5.56 -14.48 0.37
CA ASP A 107 -6.71 -14.72 1.24
C ASP A 107 -8.06 -14.63 0.48
N ALA A 108 -8.10 -15.12 -0.77
CA ALA A 108 -9.28 -15.11 -1.62
C ALA A 108 -9.51 -16.45 -2.31
N THR A 109 -10.80 -16.80 -2.49
CA THR A 109 -11.18 -17.87 -3.40
C THR A 109 -10.90 -17.46 -4.85
N PRO A 110 -10.84 -18.40 -5.82
CA PRO A 110 -10.65 -18.03 -7.24
C PRO A 110 -11.68 -17.03 -7.75
N GLU A 111 -12.95 -17.14 -7.33
CA GLU A 111 -13.99 -16.18 -7.68
C GLU A 111 -13.78 -14.84 -6.97
N GLY A 112 -13.42 -14.87 -5.69
CA GLY A 112 -13.06 -13.67 -4.93
C GLY A 112 -11.87 -12.93 -5.52
N SER A 113 -10.85 -13.65 -5.99
CA SER A 113 -9.70 -13.07 -6.69
C SER A 113 -10.11 -12.35 -7.97
N ARG A 114 -10.99 -12.94 -8.78
CA ARG A 114 -11.53 -12.28 -9.98
C ARG A 114 -12.34 -11.03 -9.64
N GLN A 115 -13.13 -11.07 -8.57
CA GLN A 115 -13.87 -9.90 -8.11
C GLN A 115 -12.93 -8.78 -7.66
N ARG A 116 -11.94 -9.10 -6.83
CA ARG A 116 -10.90 -8.13 -6.40
C ARG A 116 -10.09 -7.58 -7.58
N ALA A 117 -9.80 -8.39 -8.60
CA ALA A 117 -9.14 -7.92 -9.81
C ALA A 117 -9.98 -6.87 -10.57
N ARG A 118 -11.31 -7.03 -10.63
CA ARG A 118 -12.21 -6.00 -11.20
C ARG A 118 -12.20 -4.71 -10.38
N GLU A 119 -12.20 -4.84 -9.05
CA GLU A 119 -12.10 -3.68 -8.15
C GLU A 119 -10.76 -2.96 -8.33
N LEU A 120 -9.66 -3.72 -8.38
CA LEU A 120 -8.32 -3.18 -8.67
C LEU A 120 -8.28 -2.45 -10.01
N TYR A 121 -8.86 -3.03 -11.07
CA TYR A 121 -8.94 -2.38 -12.37
C TYR A 121 -9.62 -1.01 -12.27
N ARG A 122 -10.77 -0.93 -11.60
CA ARG A 122 -11.52 0.34 -11.41
C ARG A 122 -10.73 1.34 -10.58
N SER A 123 -10.09 0.88 -9.50
CA SER A 123 -9.20 1.69 -8.67
C SER A 123 -8.06 2.29 -9.50
N LEU A 124 -7.39 1.46 -10.31
CA LEU A 124 -6.32 1.91 -11.19
C LEU A 124 -6.82 2.93 -12.24
N ARG A 125 -7.99 2.70 -12.85
CA ARG A 125 -8.59 3.68 -13.78
C ARG A 125 -8.87 5.02 -13.10
N HIS A 126 -9.31 5.01 -11.84
CA HIS A 126 -9.49 6.22 -11.05
C HIS A 126 -8.15 6.94 -10.84
N LEU A 127 -7.11 6.21 -10.39
CA LEU A 127 -5.77 6.80 -10.17
C LEU A 127 -5.17 7.39 -11.45
N LEU A 128 -5.34 6.72 -12.59
CA LEU A 128 -4.84 7.21 -13.89
C LEU A 128 -5.50 8.53 -14.33
N ALA A 129 -6.69 8.86 -13.84
CA ALA A 129 -7.38 10.11 -14.11
C ALA A 129 -6.80 11.32 -13.31
N LEU A 130 -5.91 11.10 -12.34
CA LEU A 130 -5.28 12.17 -11.56
C LEU A 130 -4.32 13.05 -12.37
N GLY A 131 -3.89 12.57 -13.54
CA GLY A 131 -3.04 13.31 -14.46
C GLY A 131 -1.63 12.71 -14.60
N PRO A 132 -1.03 12.84 -15.80
CA PRO A 132 0.20 12.14 -16.18
C PRO A 132 1.43 12.53 -15.35
N GLY A 133 1.44 13.73 -14.77
CA GLY A 133 2.56 14.24 -13.96
C GLY A 133 2.49 13.88 -12.47
N THR A 134 1.44 13.20 -12.00
CA THR A 134 1.35 12.76 -10.61
C THR A 134 2.45 11.75 -10.31
N LEU A 135 3.24 11.98 -9.26
CA LEU A 135 4.32 11.08 -8.87
C LEU A 135 3.75 9.88 -8.09
N VAL A 136 4.03 8.68 -8.53
CA VAL A 136 3.70 7.42 -7.83
C VAL A 136 4.82 7.07 -6.87
N LEU A 137 4.48 6.88 -5.58
CA LEU A 137 5.36 6.34 -4.53
C LEU A 137 4.80 4.98 -4.13
N PRO A 138 5.41 3.88 -4.59
CA PRO A 138 4.89 2.53 -4.38
C PRO A 138 5.23 1.98 -2.99
N GLY A 139 4.48 0.98 -2.52
CA GLY A 139 4.80 0.22 -1.31
C GLY A 139 6.04 -0.66 -1.47
N HIS A 140 6.28 -1.19 -2.69
CA HIS A 140 7.38 -2.09 -3.02
C HIS A 140 8.05 -1.75 -4.34
N THR A 141 9.27 -2.30 -4.53
CA THR A 141 10.01 -2.26 -5.79
C THR A 141 10.33 -3.69 -6.24
N GLY A 142 10.34 -3.93 -7.54
CA GLY A 142 10.67 -5.25 -8.11
C GLY A 142 12.16 -5.58 -8.06
N GLU A 143 13.01 -4.55 -7.97
CA GLU A 143 14.47 -4.67 -7.96
C GLU A 143 15.06 -3.94 -6.76
N PRO A 144 16.24 -4.35 -6.27
CA PRO A 144 16.94 -3.61 -5.24
C PRO A 144 17.24 -2.19 -5.68
N VAL A 145 16.96 -1.22 -4.81
CA VAL A 145 17.19 0.20 -5.06
C VAL A 145 18.36 0.73 -4.23
N ALA A 146 19.08 1.71 -4.75
CA ALA A 146 20.16 2.34 -4.02
C ALA A 146 19.62 3.12 -2.81
N PHE A 147 20.27 3.01 -1.67
CA PHE A 147 19.96 3.82 -0.48
C PHE A 147 20.71 5.15 -0.54
N ASP A 148 20.38 5.99 -1.53
CA ASP A 148 21.08 7.24 -1.86
C ASP A 148 20.32 8.50 -1.41
N GLY A 149 19.20 8.32 -0.67
CA GLY A 149 18.37 9.41 -0.16
C GLY A 149 17.41 10.01 -1.19
N LYS A 150 17.35 9.48 -2.41
CA LYS A 150 16.36 9.91 -3.40
C LYS A 150 15.03 9.18 -3.20
N PRO A 151 13.90 9.86 -3.44
CA PRO A 151 12.60 9.20 -3.45
C PRO A 151 12.53 8.12 -4.55
N ILE A 152 11.95 6.97 -4.20
CA ILE A 152 11.60 5.94 -5.18
C ILE A 152 10.24 6.34 -5.74
N CYS A 153 10.22 6.94 -6.91
CA CYS A 153 8.99 7.40 -7.56
C CYS A 153 9.17 7.53 -9.07
N ALA A 154 8.06 7.51 -9.79
CA ALA A 154 8.00 7.85 -11.20
C ALA A 154 6.67 8.59 -11.51
N PRO A 155 6.59 9.43 -12.54
CA PRO A 155 5.33 10.03 -12.96
C PRO A 155 4.38 8.96 -13.50
N LEU A 156 3.06 9.16 -13.33
CA LEU A 156 2.02 8.24 -13.82
C LEU A 156 2.16 7.92 -15.31
N SER A 157 2.60 8.89 -16.12
CA SER A 157 2.86 8.65 -17.56
C SER A 157 3.89 7.54 -17.79
N GLU A 158 5.00 7.57 -17.07
CA GLU A 158 6.06 6.56 -17.15
C GLU A 158 5.58 5.20 -16.61
N VAL A 159 4.84 5.20 -15.49
CA VAL A 159 4.25 3.98 -14.94
C VAL A 159 3.27 3.35 -15.94
N CYS A 160 2.46 4.15 -16.66
CA CYS A 160 1.57 3.65 -17.70
C CYS A 160 2.32 3.00 -18.87
N GLU A 161 3.52 3.47 -19.19
CA GLU A 161 4.37 2.88 -20.22
C GLU A 161 4.98 1.56 -19.76
N ASN A 162 5.43 1.50 -18.50
CA ASN A 162 6.12 0.35 -17.93
C ASN A 162 5.17 -0.79 -17.54
N VAL A 163 3.97 -0.48 -17.08
CA VAL A 163 2.99 -1.47 -16.58
C VAL A 163 1.99 -1.81 -17.70
N ARG A 164 2.26 -2.88 -18.44
CA ARG A 164 1.49 -3.27 -19.62
C ARG A 164 -0.01 -3.48 -19.33
N VAL A 165 -0.34 -4.13 -18.21
CA VAL A 165 -1.73 -4.47 -17.85
C VAL A 165 -2.63 -3.24 -17.66
N LEU A 166 -2.08 -2.04 -17.43
CA LEU A 166 -2.84 -0.79 -17.34
C LEU A 166 -3.48 -0.37 -18.67
N ARG A 167 -3.04 -0.94 -19.79
CA ARG A 167 -3.55 -0.65 -21.13
C ARG A 167 -4.55 -1.69 -21.64
N GLU A 168 -4.76 -2.75 -20.89
CA GLU A 168 -5.66 -3.85 -21.27
C GLU A 168 -7.14 -3.49 -20.98
N SER A 169 -8.05 -4.26 -21.58
CA SER A 169 -9.45 -4.24 -21.18
C SER A 169 -9.66 -4.84 -19.79
N GLU A 170 -10.80 -4.56 -19.15
CA GLU A 170 -11.12 -5.12 -17.83
C GLU A 170 -11.02 -6.66 -17.83
N ASP A 171 -11.56 -7.33 -18.85
CA ASP A 171 -11.55 -8.79 -18.94
C ASP A 171 -10.11 -9.34 -19.10
N ALA A 172 -9.29 -8.73 -19.95
CA ALA A 172 -7.90 -9.13 -20.13
C ALA A 172 -7.07 -8.89 -18.87
N PHE A 173 -7.28 -7.76 -18.20
CA PHE A 173 -6.66 -7.43 -16.92
C PHE A 173 -6.99 -8.47 -15.85
N VAL A 174 -8.28 -8.82 -15.71
CA VAL A 174 -8.75 -9.81 -14.72
C VAL A 174 -8.15 -11.19 -15.02
N GLU A 175 -8.14 -11.62 -16.28
CA GLU A 175 -7.56 -12.91 -16.65
C GLU A 175 -6.05 -12.97 -16.36
N GLU A 176 -5.34 -11.88 -16.57
CA GLU A 176 -3.91 -11.84 -16.32
C GLU A 176 -3.57 -11.76 -14.83
N THR A 177 -4.25 -10.92 -14.07
CA THR A 177 -3.90 -10.66 -12.66
C THR A 177 -4.46 -11.71 -11.70
N ALA A 178 -5.68 -12.23 -11.96
CA ALA A 178 -6.29 -13.28 -11.13
C ALA A 178 -6.05 -14.69 -11.67
N GLY A 179 -5.72 -14.85 -12.95
CA GLY A 179 -5.45 -16.17 -13.58
C GLY A 179 -4.04 -16.70 -13.32
N ARG A 180 -3.08 -15.84 -13.01
CA ARG A 180 -1.68 -16.21 -12.71
C ARG A 180 -1.45 -16.16 -11.20
N VAL A 181 -1.76 -17.25 -10.53
CA VAL A 181 -1.51 -17.38 -9.08
C VAL A 181 0.00 -17.50 -8.85
N SER A 182 0.63 -16.45 -8.40
CA SER A 182 2.02 -16.51 -7.91
C SER A 182 2.07 -17.23 -6.56
N PRO A 183 3.18 -17.92 -6.22
CA PRO A 183 3.32 -18.47 -4.88
C PRO A 183 3.09 -17.42 -3.82
N THR A 184 2.35 -17.77 -2.77
CA THR A 184 2.08 -16.85 -1.65
C THR A 184 3.36 -16.49 -0.91
N PRO A 185 3.48 -15.29 -0.32
CA PRO A 185 4.55 -14.98 0.61
C PRO A 185 4.57 -16.00 1.76
N SER A 186 5.76 -16.36 2.23
CA SER A 186 5.88 -17.21 3.42
C SER A 186 5.22 -16.50 4.61
N ASN A 187 4.54 -17.26 5.46
CA ASN A 187 3.92 -16.75 6.69
C ASN A 187 2.82 -15.68 6.50
N PHE A 188 2.29 -15.46 5.29
CA PHE A 188 1.37 -14.35 5.02
C PHE A 188 0.13 -14.37 5.93
N GLU A 189 -0.47 -15.54 6.20
CA GLU A 189 -1.63 -15.67 7.10
C GLU A 189 -1.27 -15.23 8.53
N ARG A 190 -0.11 -15.69 9.03
CA ARG A 190 0.35 -15.34 10.37
C ARG A 190 0.69 -13.86 10.51
N ILE A 191 1.32 -13.28 9.50
CA ILE A 191 1.64 -11.85 9.46
C ILE A 191 0.35 -11.02 9.44
N ALA A 192 -0.60 -11.37 8.58
CA ALA A 192 -1.89 -10.69 8.51
C ALA A 192 -2.68 -10.79 9.84
N GLU A 193 -2.69 -11.96 10.49
CA GLU A 193 -3.30 -12.15 11.82
C GLU A 193 -2.67 -11.24 12.87
N LEU A 194 -1.34 -11.20 12.95
CA LEU A 194 -0.60 -10.35 13.89
C LEU A 194 -0.86 -8.86 13.64
N ASN A 195 -0.90 -8.45 12.37
CA ASN A 195 -1.20 -7.08 11.99
C ASN A 195 -2.64 -6.70 12.34
N ARG A 196 -3.62 -7.58 12.10
CA ARG A 196 -5.03 -7.37 12.52
C ARG A 196 -5.17 -7.25 14.05
N ALA A 197 -4.36 -7.99 14.79
CA ALA A 197 -4.32 -7.92 16.25
C ALA A 197 -3.48 -6.75 16.80
N GLY A 198 -2.67 -6.10 15.97
CA GLY A 198 -1.74 -5.05 16.39
C GLY A 198 -0.62 -5.55 17.30
N VAL A 199 -0.20 -6.80 17.13
CA VAL A 199 0.83 -7.47 17.92
C VAL A 199 2.11 -7.59 17.08
N SER A 200 3.22 -7.14 17.68
CA SER A 200 4.56 -7.34 17.10
C SER A 200 5.34 -8.26 18.04
N PRO A 201 5.53 -9.54 17.69
CA PRO A 201 6.27 -10.47 18.54
C PRO A 201 7.74 -10.06 18.61
N GLU A 202 8.30 -10.06 19.84
CA GLU A 202 9.72 -9.79 20.04
C GLU A 202 10.56 -11.00 19.59
N GLY A 203 11.56 -10.76 18.75
CA GLY A 203 12.55 -11.76 18.31
C GLY A 203 12.15 -12.60 17.07
N GLU A 204 10.88 -12.66 16.68
CA GLU A 204 10.42 -13.52 15.56
C GLU A 204 10.25 -12.74 14.24
N ALA A 205 10.31 -11.41 14.26
CA ALA A 205 9.99 -10.57 13.09
C ALA A 205 10.85 -10.91 11.87
N THR A 206 12.15 -11.11 12.05
CA THR A 206 13.08 -11.41 10.94
C THR A 206 12.76 -12.76 10.29
N GLU A 207 12.35 -13.76 11.07
CA GLU A 207 12.01 -15.08 10.54
C GLU A 207 10.65 -15.05 9.83
N LEU A 208 9.68 -14.32 10.37
CA LEU A 208 8.36 -14.15 9.76
C LEU A 208 8.42 -13.40 8.44
N GLU A 209 9.25 -12.36 8.37
CA GLU A 209 9.43 -11.51 7.19
C GLU A 209 10.49 -12.05 6.21
N ALA A 210 11.09 -13.21 6.51
CA ALA A 210 12.08 -13.82 5.64
C ALA A 210 11.45 -14.38 4.36
N GLY A 211 12.10 -14.10 3.22
CA GLY A 211 11.67 -14.62 1.92
C GLY A 211 11.43 -13.51 0.90
N ALA A 212 11.08 -13.92 -0.32
CA ALA A 212 10.77 -12.99 -1.38
C ALA A 212 9.40 -12.34 -1.13
N ASN A 213 9.35 -11.01 -1.16
CA ASN A 213 8.11 -10.28 -1.23
C ASN A 213 7.46 -10.54 -2.60
N ARG A 214 6.18 -10.93 -2.60
CA ARG A 214 5.42 -11.35 -3.79
C ARG A 214 4.05 -10.68 -3.84
N CYS A 215 3.99 -9.40 -3.51
CA CYS A 215 2.76 -8.61 -3.52
C CYS A 215 2.33 -8.11 -4.92
N ALA A 216 3.15 -8.34 -5.95
CA ALA A 216 2.90 -7.88 -7.31
C ALA A 216 2.27 -8.95 -8.20
N ALA A 217 1.43 -8.51 -9.17
CA ALA A 217 0.91 -9.24 -10.32
C ALA A 217 1.12 -8.43 -11.60
N GLY A 218 1.28 -9.12 -12.74
CA GLY A 218 1.47 -8.52 -14.06
C GLY A 218 2.86 -8.68 -14.64
#